data_e49c90a7f7c8fdf5296dffae6f212100
#
_entry.id   e49c90a7f7c8fdf5296dffae6f212100
#
_cell.length_a   1.000
_cell.length_b   1.000
_cell.length_c   1.000
_cell.angle_alpha   90.00
_cell.angle_beta   90.00
_cell.angle_gamma   90.00
#
_symmetry.space_group_name_H-M   'P 1'
#
loop_
_entity.id
_entity.type
_entity.pdbx_description
1 polymer ?
#
loop_
_entity_poly.entity_id
_entity_poly.type
_entity_poly.pdbx_seq_one_letter_code
_entity_poly.pdbx_strand_id
1 'polypeptide(L)' 'MGPYGKRLVEIRGDKSQAEVANAIGIATSTLGMYETEQRIPRDSIKIALAEYYKTTVQDIFFTDKCHEKGHL' A
#
# COMPACT_ATOMS: atom_id res chain seq x y z
N MET A 1 0.79 1.14 -14.39
CA MET A 1 0.70 0.85 -12.95
C MET A 1 -0.12 1.91 -12.24
N GLY A 2 -1.02 1.50 -11.41
CA GLY A 2 -1.89 2.44 -10.73
C GLY A 2 -1.19 3.21 -9.63
N PRO A 3 -1.81 4.29 -9.17
CA PRO A 3 -1.22 5.12 -8.11
C PRO A 3 -1.40 4.46 -6.74
N TYR A 4 -0.52 3.53 -6.41
CA TYR A 4 -0.62 2.81 -5.15
C TYR A 4 -0.49 3.72 -3.93
N GLY A 5 0.25 4.82 -4.08
CA GLY A 5 0.41 5.76 -2.97
C GLY A 5 -0.90 6.36 -2.54
N LYS A 6 -1.69 6.81 -3.52
CA LYS A 6 -3.02 7.35 -3.24
C LYS A 6 -3.91 6.29 -2.62
N ARG A 7 -3.81 5.05 -3.12
CA ARG A 7 -4.59 3.94 -2.58
C ARG A 7 -4.24 3.69 -1.13
N LEU A 8 -2.95 3.72 -0.81
CA LEU A 8 -2.49 3.53 0.57
C LEU A 8 -3.06 4.60 1.50
N VAL A 9 -3.06 5.86 1.04
CA VAL A 9 -3.63 6.93 1.84
C VAL A 9 -5.12 6.71 2.07
N GLU A 10 -5.83 6.30 1.03
CA GLU A 10 -7.28 6.09 1.14
C GLU A 10 -7.62 4.98 2.12
N ILE A 11 -6.93 3.85 2.04
CA ILE A 11 -7.25 2.72 2.92
C ILE A 11 -6.72 2.93 4.33
N ARG A 12 -5.73 3.82 4.51
CA ARG A 12 -5.30 4.17 5.85
C ARG A 12 -6.41 4.89 6.63
N GLY A 13 -7.21 5.68 5.94
CA GLY A 13 -8.35 6.33 6.55
C GLY A 13 -7.96 7.24 7.70
N ASP A 14 -8.57 7.02 8.86
CA ASP A 14 -8.35 7.86 10.03
C ASP A 14 -7.10 7.48 10.82
N LYS A 15 -6.44 6.39 10.48
CA LYS A 15 -5.24 5.98 11.20
C LYS A 15 -4.08 6.90 10.83
N SER A 16 -3.20 7.16 11.81
CA SER A 16 -2.00 7.96 11.52
C SER A 16 -0.96 7.11 10.82
N GLN A 17 -0.03 7.79 10.14
CA GLN A 17 1.11 7.08 9.53
C GLN A 17 1.91 6.36 10.60
N ALA A 18 2.11 6.99 11.76
CA ALA A 18 2.88 6.37 12.84
C ALA A 18 2.21 5.09 13.33
N GLU A 19 0.91 5.09 13.46
CA GLU A 19 0.18 3.92 13.92
C GLU A 19 0.38 2.74 12.98
N VAL A 20 0.23 2.98 11.68
CA VAL A 20 0.37 1.93 10.68
C VAL A 20 1.83 1.47 10.58
N ALA A 21 2.76 2.43 10.57
CA ALA A 21 4.18 2.09 10.46
C ALA A 21 4.62 1.22 11.64
N ASN A 22 4.20 1.58 12.86
CA ASN A 22 4.50 0.77 14.03
C ASN A 22 3.93 -0.64 13.92
N ALA A 23 2.71 -0.75 13.41
CA ALA A 23 2.04 -2.05 13.33
C ALA A 23 2.76 -3.00 12.38
N ILE A 24 3.34 -2.48 11.31
CA ILE A 24 4.02 -3.34 10.34
C ILE A 24 5.54 -3.31 10.47
N GLY A 25 6.06 -2.56 11.44
CA GLY A 25 7.49 -2.62 11.78
C GLY A 25 8.39 -1.79 10.89
N ILE A 26 7.91 -0.64 10.39
CA ILE A 26 8.73 0.26 9.58
C ILE A 26 8.71 1.66 10.21
N ALA A 27 9.62 2.51 9.74
CA ALA A 27 9.63 3.90 10.20
C ALA A 27 8.47 4.67 9.57
N THR A 28 7.97 5.66 10.33
CA THR A 28 6.89 6.51 9.83
C THR A 28 7.27 7.20 8.52
N SER A 29 8.52 7.69 8.44
CA SER A 29 9.00 8.34 7.22
C SER A 29 9.01 7.38 6.04
N THR A 30 9.30 6.10 6.30
CA THR A 30 9.29 5.10 5.24
C THR A 30 7.88 4.93 4.68
N LEU A 31 6.89 4.85 5.56
CA LEU A 31 5.50 4.75 5.10
C LEU A 31 5.12 5.98 4.27
N GLY A 32 5.54 7.16 4.73
CA GLY A 32 5.27 8.38 3.97
C GLY A 32 5.86 8.33 2.57
N MET A 33 7.05 7.77 2.42
CA MET A 33 7.67 7.62 1.11
C MET A 33 6.89 6.66 0.21
N TYR A 34 6.32 5.62 0.79
CA TYR A 34 5.46 4.72 0.02
C TYR A 34 4.19 5.44 -0.43
N GLU A 35 3.59 6.22 0.46
CA GLU A 35 2.34 6.92 0.14
C GLU A 35 2.53 8.01 -0.90
N THR A 36 3.72 8.59 -0.98
CA THR A 36 4.04 9.59 -2.00
C THR A 36 4.74 9.00 -3.21
N GLU A 37 4.92 7.68 -3.22
CA GLU A 37 5.52 6.94 -4.33
C GLU A 37 6.98 7.31 -4.58
N GLN A 38 7.66 7.78 -3.55
CA GLN A 38 9.10 8.03 -3.62
C GLN A 38 9.89 6.73 -3.47
N ARG A 39 9.27 5.70 -2.92
CA ARG A 39 9.87 4.38 -2.78
C ARG A 39 8.82 3.32 -3.08
N ILE A 40 9.29 2.21 -3.63
CA ILE A 40 8.43 1.06 -3.87
C ILE A 40 8.65 0.05 -2.75
N PRO A 41 7.60 -0.35 -2.03
CA PRO A 41 7.77 -1.36 -0.96
C PRO A 41 8.24 -2.68 -1.53
N ARG A 42 9.12 -3.35 -0.79
CA ARG A 42 9.49 -4.71 -1.17
C ARG A 42 8.32 -5.66 -0.90
N ASP A 43 8.42 -6.87 -1.43
CA ASP A 43 7.29 -7.80 -1.38
C ASP A 43 6.82 -8.07 0.05
N SER A 44 7.77 -8.25 0.99
CA SER A 44 7.39 -8.51 2.37
C SER A 44 6.59 -7.36 2.97
N ILE A 45 6.92 -6.13 2.62
CA ILE A 45 6.18 -4.96 3.11
C ILE A 45 4.83 -4.86 2.43
N LYS A 46 4.75 -5.16 1.14
CA LYS A 46 3.47 -5.18 0.44
C LYS A 46 2.51 -6.16 1.10
N ILE A 47 3.01 -7.34 1.43
CA ILE A 47 2.19 -8.36 2.09
C ILE A 47 1.76 -7.89 3.47
N ALA A 48 2.67 -7.30 4.24
CA ALA A 48 2.35 -6.79 5.57
C ALA A 48 1.27 -5.71 5.51
N LEU A 49 1.37 -4.80 4.55
CA LEU A 49 0.37 -3.75 4.37
C LEU A 49 -0.99 -4.36 4.02
N ALA A 50 -1.00 -5.31 3.11
CA ALA A 50 -2.24 -5.95 2.69
C ALA A 50 -2.90 -6.67 3.87
N GLU A 51 -2.12 -7.40 4.66
CA GLU A 51 -2.64 -8.11 5.82
C GLU A 51 -3.16 -7.14 6.88
N TYR A 52 -2.40 -6.07 7.12
CA TYR A 52 -2.82 -5.08 8.12
C TYR A 52 -4.15 -4.44 7.74
N TYR A 53 -4.32 -4.10 6.48
CA TYR A 53 -5.53 -3.45 5.99
C TYR A 53 -6.62 -4.46 5.61
N LYS A 54 -6.34 -5.76 5.78
CA LYS A 54 -7.31 -6.84 5.49
C LYS A 54 -7.76 -6.81 4.04
N THR A 55 -6.80 -6.69 3.16
CA THR A 55 -7.03 -6.67 1.72
C THR A 55 -5.94 -7.50 1.04
N THR A 56 -5.77 -7.37 -0.24
CA THR A 56 -4.76 -8.11 -0.99
C THR A 56 -3.73 -7.16 -1.57
N VAL A 57 -2.54 -7.69 -1.84
CA VAL A 57 -1.51 -6.92 -2.52
C VAL A 57 -2.03 -6.41 -3.86
N GLN A 58 -2.78 -7.26 -4.56
CA GLN A 58 -3.32 -6.88 -5.85
C GLN A 58 -4.28 -5.69 -5.73
N ASP A 59 -5.12 -5.68 -4.70
CA ASP A 59 -6.07 -4.58 -4.53
C ASP A 59 -5.39 -3.25 -4.23
N ILE A 60 -4.23 -3.28 -3.60
CA ILE A 60 -3.49 -2.06 -3.28
C ILE A 60 -2.63 -1.61 -4.46
N PHE A 61 -1.86 -2.53 -5.02
CA PHE A 61 -0.76 -2.17 -5.92
C PHE A 61 -1.07 -2.43 -7.39
N PHE A 62 -2.10 -3.20 -7.70
CA PHE A 62 -2.44 -3.58 -9.08
C PHE A 62 -3.92 -3.37 -9.36
N THR A 63 -4.42 -2.19 -9.06
CA THR A 63 -5.85 -1.90 -9.17
C THR A 63 -6.29 -1.40 -10.53
N ASP A 64 -5.41 -1.27 -11.46
CA ASP A 64 -5.79 -0.80 -12.78
C ASP A 64 -6.72 -1.76 -13.45
N LYS A 65 -7.08 -1.73 -13.83
CA LYS A 65 -7.61 -2.45 -14.42
C LYS A 65 -7.55 -2.94 -15.47
N CYS A 66 -7.38 -3.02 -15.39
CA CYS A 66 -7.34 -3.33 -15.88
C CYS A 66 -7.18 -4.10 -16.29
N HIS A 67 -7.15 -4.36 -16.15
CA HIS A 67 -6.79 -5.03 -16.08
C HIS A 67 -7.24 -5.83 -16.54
N GLU A 68 -7.64 -5.76 -16.50
CA GLU A 68 -7.98 -6.41 -16.53
C GLU A 68 -7.97 -7.11 -17.18
N LYS A 69 -8.00 -7.29 -17.48
CA LYS A 69 -7.92 -7.91 -17.75
C LYS A 69 -7.69 -8.59 -18.15
N GLY A 70 -7.73 -8.55 -18.07
CA GLY A 70 -7.37 -9.19 -18.18
C GLY A 70 -7.31 -9.75 -19.03
N HIS A 71 -7.27 -9.83 -19.17
CA HIS A 71 -7.05 -10.22 -19.62
C HIS A 71 -6.66 -10.83 -20.14
N LEU A 72 -6.71 -10.95 -20.31
CA LEU A 72 -6.25 -11.45 -20.33
C LEU A 72 -6.12 -11.94 -20.63
#